data_8d8db7bf642d965a5fda9646255631dc
#
_entry.id   8d8db7bf642d965a5fda9646255631dc
#
_cell.length_a   1.000
_cell.length_b   1.000
_cell.length_c   1.000
_cell.angle_alpha   90.00
_cell.angle_beta   90.00
_cell.angle_gamma   90.00
#
_symmetry.space_group_name_H-M   'P 1'
#
loop_
_entity.id
_entity.type
_entity.pdbx_description
1 polymer ?
#
loop_
_entity_poly.entity_id
_entity_poly.type
_entity_poly.pdbx_seq_one_letter_code
_entity_poly.pdbx_strand_id
1 'polypeptide(L)'
;AEAGYKTLVWHWPGSSWPPTSQSPNLSVVDGTQPGYVNYGNGKKEADFILTADAAIEVPMYYPAGGTVNTGAGCILEGMDLRDEEGKPAGMNAMAASVGGGGLSNIMLTFEDGEGAMETKPYDIVNTPLKDAAGWPDAPADAKEFVVLLSEGLLRRYALVTKNAQGVYDQVALYRSKNDAEPFVTMQVGKMSPAVLDVTVLPDGSRIPTFRPYKTISINAEGTHLQFWAGQAMEAYNDTVWHPKTLCREVFDNVGFYATGAGAGPIQYNCENLKLEANEGYNNWQAAALNYLIAAQDYEVIFTHIHNVDGIGHIVWPQGFAHRPEDAEKAAVFRGLMEETYRQTDRYLGQFLHLLDEGWTVMITSDHGLLTETEPEPALMGDPFGVNAKIMSDLGF
;
A
#
# COMPACT_ATOMS: atom_id res chain seq x y z
N ALA A 1 13.65 29.42 -7.96
CA ALA A 1 13.37 29.33 -9.40
C ALA A 1 13.38 30.71 -10.06
N GLU A 2 12.58 31.67 -9.59
CA GLU A 2 12.49 32.99 -10.21
C GLU A 2 13.75 33.85 -10.07
N ALA A 3 14.58 33.57 -9.08
CA ALA A 3 15.92 34.14 -8.93
C ALA A 3 16.99 33.54 -9.86
N GLY A 4 16.60 32.63 -10.75
CA GLY A 4 17.47 31.98 -11.73
C GLY A 4 17.97 30.60 -11.32
N TYR A 5 17.82 30.19 -10.07
CA TYR A 5 18.28 28.89 -9.60
C TYR A 5 17.36 27.76 -10.09
N LYS A 6 17.95 26.68 -10.60
CA LYS A 6 17.19 25.50 -11.00
C LYS A 6 16.73 24.75 -9.75
N THR A 7 15.41 24.69 -9.56
CA THR A 7 14.77 24.30 -8.31
C THR A 7 13.88 23.08 -8.51
N LEU A 8 14.03 22.09 -7.66
CA LEU A 8 13.12 20.95 -7.54
C LEU A 8 12.35 21.03 -6.21
N VAL A 9 11.03 20.89 -6.28
CA VAL A 9 10.15 20.74 -5.13
C VAL A 9 9.49 19.37 -5.22
N TRP A 10 9.86 18.47 -4.33
CA TRP A 10 9.42 17.07 -4.36
C TRP A 10 8.69 16.73 -3.07
N HIS A 11 7.37 16.52 -3.19
CA HIS A 11 6.48 16.16 -2.07
C HIS A 11 6.56 17.15 -0.88
N TRP A 12 6.93 18.37 -1.11
CA TRP A 12 7.10 19.35 -0.03
C TRP A 12 5.74 19.80 0.51
N PRO A 13 5.48 19.66 1.84
CA PRO A 13 4.22 20.10 2.43
C PRO A 13 4.07 21.62 2.28
N GLY A 14 2.87 22.06 1.91
CA GLY A 14 2.58 23.45 1.68
C GLY A 14 2.97 23.99 0.28
N SER A 15 3.50 23.14 -0.61
CA SER A 15 3.60 23.51 -2.03
C SER A 15 2.20 23.65 -2.62
N SER A 16 2.04 24.62 -3.55
CA SER A 16 0.77 24.80 -4.26
C SER A 16 0.73 23.94 -5.52
N TRP A 17 -0.42 23.33 -5.78
CA TRP A 17 -0.69 22.65 -7.04
C TRP A 17 -1.96 23.22 -7.71
N PRO A 18 -1.93 23.56 -9.00
CA PRO A 18 -0.71 23.63 -9.85
C PRO A 18 0.29 24.68 -9.34
N PRO A 19 1.58 24.61 -9.74
CA PRO A 19 2.58 25.57 -9.33
C PRO A 19 2.17 27.00 -9.68
N THR A 20 2.31 27.92 -8.74
CA THR A 20 2.00 29.33 -8.97
C THR A 20 3.09 30.06 -9.77
N SER A 21 4.34 29.65 -9.62
CA SER A 21 5.44 30.16 -10.42
C SER A 21 5.44 29.55 -11.82
N GLN A 22 5.70 30.36 -12.83
CA GLN A 22 5.86 29.97 -14.23
C GLN A 22 7.33 29.95 -14.65
N SER A 23 8.26 29.97 -13.71
CA SER A 23 9.69 29.92 -14.00
C SER A 23 10.07 28.64 -14.73
N PRO A 24 10.81 28.70 -15.85
CA PRO A 24 11.31 27.51 -16.53
C PRO A 24 12.33 26.74 -15.68
N ASN A 25 12.83 27.34 -14.60
CA ASN A 25 13.76 26.71 -13.67
C ASN A 25 13.08 25.93 -12.55
N LEU A 26 11.73 25.84 -12.54
CA LEU A 26 10.97 25.15 -11.51
C LEU A 26 10.54 23.77 -11.99
N SER A 27 10.83 22.77 -11.20
CA SER A 27 10.21 21.44 -11.28
C SER A 27 9.47 21.13 -9.99
N VAL A 28 8.28 20.55 -10.10
CA VAL A 28 7.45 20.18 -8.95
C VAL A 28 6.91 18.78 -9.14
N VAL A 29 6.99 17.97 -8.10
CA VAL A 29 6.26 16.71 -7.95
C VAL A 29 5.42 16.85 -6.70
N ASP A 30 4.11 16.99 -6.88
CA ASP A 30 3.19 17.22 -5.77
C ASP A 30 2.62 15.90 -5.24
N GLY A 31 2.29 15.89 -3.95
CA GLY A 31 1.75 14.72 -3.27
C GLY A 31 2.77 13.61 -3.00
N THR A 32 2.47 12.81 -2.00
CA THR A 32 3.37 11.73 -1.53
C THR A 32 3.30 10.47 -2.38
N GLN A 33 2.19 10.24 -3.07
CA GLN A 33 1.96 9.05 -3.90
C GLN A 33 1.05 9.41 -5.08
N PRO A 34 1.60 10.04 -6.12
CA PRO A 34 0.82 10.39 -7.30
C PRO A 34 0.40 9.16 -8.10
N GLY A 35 -0.79 9.18 -8.65
CA GLY A 35 -1.23 8.13 -9.59
C GLY A 35 -2.17 7.07 -8.99
N TYR A 36 -2.91 7.39 -7.95
CA TYR A 36 -3.96 6.48 -7.46
C TYR A 36 -4.95 6.11 -8.56
N VAL A 37 -5.13 4.80 -8.75
CA VAL A 37 -6.17 4.31 -9.65
C VAL A 37 -7.54 4.65 -9.05
N ASN A 38 -8.35 5.37 -9.82
CA ASN A 38 -9.68 5.77 -9.42
C ASN A 38 -10.71 5.03 -10.29
N TYR A 39 -11.54 4.19 -9.66
CA TYR A 39 -12.63 3.47 -10.32
C TYR A 39 -13.88 4.34 -10.57
N GLY A 40 -13.84 5.62 -10.27
CA GLY A 40 -14.98 6.48 -10.15
C GLY A 40 -15.58 6.42 -8.74
N ASN A 41 -16.44 7.37 -8.40
CA ASN A 41 -17.08 7.49 -7.09
C ASN A 41 -16.11 7.51 -5.89
N GLY A 42 -14.86 7.93 -6.08
CA GLY A 42 -13.82 7.97 -5.06
C GLY A 42 -13.26 6.61 -4.64
N LYS A 43 -13.62 5.53 -5.32
CA LYS A 43 -13.05 4.21 -5.06
C LYS A 43 -11.64 4.09 -5.62
N LYS A 44 -10.75 3.47 -4.85
CA LYS A 44 -9.35 3.20 -5.23
C LYS A 44 -9.10 1.71 -5.15
N GLU A 45 -8.23 1.18 -6.02
CA GLU A 45 -7.74 -0.18 -5.86
C GLU A 45 -6.70 -0.23 -4.74
N ALA A 46 -7.17 -0.47 -3.51
CA ALA A 46 -6.32 -0.55 -2.32
C ALA A 46 -5.44 -1.80 -2.32
N ASP A 47 -4.42 -1.81 -1.47
CA ASP A 47 -3.68 -3.02 -1.13
C ASP A 47 -4.54 -3.96 -0.28
N PHE A 48 -4.23 -5.24 -0.34
CA PHE A 48 -4.94 -6.25 0.44
C PHE A 48 -4.03 -7.45 0.79
N ILE A 49 -4.42 -8.15 1.85
CA ILE A 49 -3.88 -9.46 2.21
C ILE A 49 -4.84 -10.52 1.72
N LEU A 50 -4.28 -11.52 1.03
CA LEU A 50 -4.98 -12.69 0.56
C LEU A 50 -4.49 -13.91 1.36
N THR A 51 -5.44 -14.68 1.87
CA THR A 51 -5.19 -16.01 2.43
C THR A 51 -5.50 -17.07 1.38
N ALA A 52 -4.50 -17.83 1.00
CA ALA A 52 -4.68 -19.03 0.18
C ALA A 52 -4.62 -20.27 1.07
N ASP A 53 -5.66 -21.09 1.05
CA ASP A 53 -5.79 -22.24 1.95
C ASP A 53 -6.43 -23.43 1.24
N ALA A 54 -5.94 -24.63 1.58
CA ALA A 54 -6.44 -25.89 1.01
C ALA A 54 -7.88 -26.21 1.44
N ALA A 55 -8.36 -25.63 2.52
CA ALA A 55 -9.74 -25.79 2.98
C ALA A 55 -10.74 -24.86 2.28
N ILE A 56 -10.24 -23.89 1.49
CA ILE A 56 -11.08 -22.97 0.73
C ILE A 56 -11.41 -23.58 -0.63
N GLU A 57 -12.67 -23.63 -0.99
CA GLU A 57 -13.12 -24.23 -2.25
C GLU A 57 -13.24 -23.17 -3.37
N VAL A 58 -13.60 -21.95 -3.05
CA VAL A 58 -13.92 -20.89 -4.02
C VAL A 58 -13.20 -19.60 -3.65
N PRO A 59 -12.54 -18.91 -4.62
CA PRO A 59 -11.95 -17.60 -4.35
C PRO A 59 -12.99 -16.59 -3.94
N MET A 60 -12.68 -15.82 -2.90
CA MET A 60 -13.49 -14.71 -2.47
C MET A 60 -12.68 -13.43 -2.58
N TYR A 61 -13.25 -12.44 -3.22
CA TYR A 61 -12.62 -11.15 -3.45
C TYR A 61 -13.44 -10.03 -2.83
N TYR A 62 -12.76 -9.11 -2.19
CA TYR A 62 -13.35 -7.87 -1.71
C TYR A 62 -13.19 -6.75 -2.75
N PRO A 63 -14.28 -6.05 -3.12
CA PRO A 63 -14.20 -4.98 -4.10
C PRO A 63 -13.22 -3.89 -3.69
N ALA A 64 -12.45 -3.42 -4.66
CA ALA A 64 -11.54 -2.31 -4.46
C ALA A 64 -12.28 -1.06 -3.95
N GLY A 65 -11.59 -0.29 -3.17
CA GLY A 65 -12.13 0.95 -2.63
C GLY A 65 -12.54 0.89 -1.18
N GLY A 66 -12.20 -0.18 -0.52
CA GLY A 66 -11.89 -0.33 0.91
C GLY A 66 -12.71 0.37 1.97
N THR A 67 -13.80 1.02 1.66
CA THR A 67 -14.78 1.31 2.69
C THR A 67 -15.87 0.26 2.61
N VAL A 68 -15.77 -0.64 3.52
CA VAL A 68 -16.65 -1.75 3.77
C VAL A 68 -18.14 -1.34 3.88
N ASN A 69 -18.43 -0.06 3.99
CA ASN A 69 -19.77 0.50 4.17
C ASN A 69 -20.55 0.77 2.88
N THR A 70 -20.07 0.36 1.73
CA THR A 70 -20.74 0.74 0.47
C THR A 70 -21.83 -0.22 0.00
N GLY A 71 -22.16 -1.27 0.75
CA GLY A 71 -23.11 -2.27 0.32
C GLY A 71 -22.67 -3.10 -0.90
N ALA A 72 -21.42 -2.93 -1.32
CA ALA A 72 -20.83 -3.77 -2.36
C ALA A 72 -20.53 -5.14 -1.76
N GLY A 73 -21.16 -6.18 -2.27
CA GLY A 73 -20.94 -7.55 -1.82
C GLY A 73 -19.57 -8.08 -2.20
N CYS A 74 -19.13 -9.12 -1.52
CA CYS A 74 -17.97 -9.91 -1.96
C CYS A 74 -18.32 -10.63 -3.26
N ILE A 75 -17.31 -10.76 -4.14
CA ILE A 75 -17.43 -11.56 -5.37
C ILE A 75 -16.84 -12.94 -5.07
N LEU A 76 -17.67 -13.97 -5.22
CA LEU A 76 -17.21 -15.36 -5.17
C LEU A 76 -17.03 -15.85 -6.60
N GLU A 77 -15.81 -16.27 -6.94
CA GLU A 77 -15.53 -16.78 -8.27
C GLU A 77 -16.19 -18.16 -8.48
N GLY A 78 -16.80 -18.34 -9.66
CA GLY A 78 -17.44 -19.60 -10.06
C GLY A 78 -18.82 -19.86 -9.45
N MET A 79 -19.34 -18.94 -8.65
CA MET A 79 -20.71 -18.96 -8.15
C MET A 79 -21.45 -17.76 -8.73
N ASP A 80 -22.60 -18.01 -9.33
CA ASP A 80 -23.53 -16.94 -9.67
C ASP A 80 -24.29 -16.57 -8.39
N LEU A 81 -23.66 -15.73 -7.60
CA LEU A 81 -24.21 -15.25 -6.33
C LEU A 81 -24.99 -13.95 -6.49
N ARG A 82 -25.27 -13.57 -7.73
CA ARG A 82 -26.05 -12.36 -8.00
C ARG A 82 -27.48 -12.73 -8.23
N ASP A 83 -28.38 -12.03 -7.55
CA ASP A 83 -29.80 -12.03 -7.89
C ASP A 83 -30.03 -11.29 -9.23
N GLU A 84 -31.30 -11.29 -9.69
CA GLU A 84 -31.72 -10.63 -10.94
C GLU A 84 -31.41 -9.11 -10.95
N GLU A 85 -31.21 -8.51 -9.77
CA GLU A 85 -30.83 -7.09 -9.60
C GLU A 85 -29.30 -6.88 -9.55
N GLY A 86 -28.52 -7.93 -9.69
CA GLY A 86 -27.06 -7.88 -9.61
C GLY A 86 -26.52 -7.80 -8.18
N LYS A 87 -27.35 -8.02 -7.18
CA LYS A 87 -26.93 -8.14 -5.78
C LYS A 87 -26.50 -9.56 -5.47
N PRO A 88 -25.56 -9.76 -4.54
CA PRO A 88 -25.19 -11.09 -4.09
C PRO A 88 -26.42 -11.81 -3.52
N ALA A 89 -26.85 -12.88 -4.16
CA ALA A 89 -27.94 -13.72 -3.67
C ALA A 89 -27.45 -14.50 -2.44
N GLY A 90 -28.22 -14.49 -1.35
CA GLY A 90 -27.89 -15.21 -0.13
C GLY A 90 -26.72 -14.67 0.69
N MET A 91 -26.17 -13.51 0.35
CA MET A 91 -25.13 -12.87 1.11
C MET A 91 -25.43 -11.39 1.33
N ASN A 92 -25.62 -10.99 2.58
CA ASN A 92 -25.57 -9.60 2.97
C ASN A 92 -24.20 -9.31 3.60
N ALA A 93 -23.31 -8.72 2.85
CA ALA A 93 -22.05 -8.24 3.40
C ALA A 93 -22.34 -7.06 4.33
N MET A 94 -22.39 -7.32 5.61
CA MET A 94 -22.26 -6.28 6.62
C MET A 94 -20.78 -6.14 6.96
N ALA A 95 -20.22 -5.13 6.39
CA ALA A 95 -18.88 -4.77 6.75
C ALA A 95 -18.87 -4.11 8.11
N ALA A 96 -18.18 -4.68 9.04
CA ALA A 96 -17.77 -4.00 10.25
C ALA A 96 -16.86 -2.82 9.85
N SER A 97 -17.05 -1.66 10.47
CA SER A 97 -16.24 -0.48 10.22
C SER A 97 -14.77 -0.83 10.33
N VAL A 98 -14.06 -0.62 9.27
CA VAL A 98 -12.62 -0.70 9.27
C VAL A 98 -12.14 0.60 9.88
N GLY A 99 -11.76 0.58 11.13
CA GLY A 99 -11.15 1.72 11.79
C GLY A 99 -9.83 2.06 11.10
N GLY A 100 -9.64 3.34 10.84
CA GLY A 100 -8.53 4.00 10.21
C GLY A 100 -7.33 3.16 9.77
N GLY A 101 -7.20 2.91 8.50
CA GLY A 101 -5.95 2.52 7.86
C GLY A 101 -5.59 1.04 7.83
N GLY A 102 -6.40 0.13 8.31
CA GLY A 102 -6.14 -1.30 8.24
C GLY A 102 -7.37 -2.08 7.81
N LEU A 103 -7.21 -3.00 6.89
CA LEU A 103 -8.24 -3.97 6.58
C LEU A 103 -8.34 -4.95 7.76
N SER A 104 -9.39 -4.85 8.55
CA SER A 104 -9.73 -5.82 9.58
C SER A 104 -10.71 -6.86 9.00
N ASN A 105 -10.97 -7.91 9.75
CA ASN A 105 -11.91 -8.95 9.35
C ASN A 105 -13.23 -8.38 8.84
N ILE A 106 -13.68 -8.83 7.69
CA ILE A 106 -15.00 -8.57 7.18
C ILE A 106 -15.95 -9.50 7.91
N MET A 107 -17.06 -8.95 8.42
CA MET A 107 -18.16 -9.73 8.92
C MET A 107 -19.13 -9.97 7.77
N LEU A 108 -19.24 -11.21 7.34
CA LEU A 108 -20.23 -11.63 6.34
C LEU A 108 -21.41 -12.27 7.02
N THR A 109 -22.61 -11.88 6.61
CA THR A 109 -23.84 -12.50 7.05
C THR A 109 -24.35 -13.39 5.93
N PHE A 110 -24.49 -14.66 6.22
CA PHE A 110 -24.99 -15.66 5.30
C PHE A 110 -26.42 -16.03 5.71
N GLU A 111 -27.31 -16.16 4.74
CA GLU A 111 -28.57 -16.81 4.94
C GLU A 111 -28.37 -18.32 4.73
N ASP A 112 -28.65 -19.11 5.74
CA ASP A 112 -28.67 -20.57 5.60
C ASP A 112 -29.93 -21.05 4.84
N GLY A 113 -29.96 -22.32 4.43
CA GLY A 113 -31.05 -22.87 3.69
C GLY A 113 -32.41 -22.92 4.44
N GLU A 114 -32.44 -22.48 5.71
CA GLU A 114 -33.61 -22.40 6.59
C GLU A 114 -34.03 -20.94 6.85
N GLY A 115 -33.35 -19.97 6.24
CA GLY A 115 -33.61 -18.53 6.39
C GLY A 115 -33.03 -17.91 7.65
N ALA A 116 -32.16 -18.62 8.38
CA ALA A 116 -31.43 -18.07 9.50
C ALA A 116 -30.19 -17.32 9.03
N MET A 117 -29.93 -16.17 9.65
CA MET A 117 -28.79 -15.33 9.32
C MET A 117 -27.60 -15.67 10.23
N GLU A 118 -26.51 -16.15 9.69
CA GLU A 118 -25.29 -16.39 10.42
C GLU A 118 -24.20 -15.37 10.02
N THR A 119 -23.64 -14.68 10.99
CA THR A 119 -22.55 -13.72 10.76
C THR A 119 -21.22 -14.33 11.15
N LYS A 120 -20.30 -14.41 10.20
CA LYS A 120 -18.94 -14.95 10.42
C LYS A 120 -17.89 -13.92 10.09
N PRO A 121 -16.76 -13.86 10.85
CA PRO A 121 -15.60 -13.11 10.43
C PRO A 121 -14.91 -13.84 9.26
N TYR A 122 -14.52 -13.08 8.25
CA TYR A 122 -13.70 -13.56 7.14
C TYR A 122 -12.47 -12.70 7.00
N ASP A 123 -11.35 -13.34 6.67
CA ASP A 123 -10.22 -12.63 6.10
C ASP A 123 -10.65 -12.07 4.75
N ILE A 124 -10.10 -10.92 4.42
CA ILE A 124 -10.69 -10.03 3.42
C ILE A 124 -10.69 -10.61 2.02
N VAL A 125 -9.65 -11.37 1.67
CA VAL A 125 -9.57 -12.07 0.39
C VAL A 125 -9.07 -13.49 0.64
N ASN A 126 -9.85 -14.45 0.21
CA ASN A 126 -9.55 -15.87 0.34
C ASN A 126 -9.54 -16.54 -1.02
N THR A 127 -8.66 -17.53 -1.20
CA THR A 127 -8.57 -18.30 -2.43
C THR A 127 -8.16 -19.74 -2.13
N PRO A 128 -8.60 -20.73 -2.93
CA PRO A 128 -8.10 -22.08 -2.81
C PRO A 128 -6.58 -22.17 -3.05
N LEU A 129 -5.87 -22.88 -2.19
CA LEU A 129 -4.50 -23.33 -2.44
C LEU A 129 -4.54 -24.82 -2.78
N LYS A 130 -4.27 -25.15 -4.02
CA LYS A 130 -4.43 -26.51 -4.54
C LYS A 130 -3.21 -26.98 -5.35
N ASP A 131 -3.16 -28.25 -5.70
CA ASP A 131 -2.15 -28.76 -6.60
C ASP A 131 -2.22 -28.07 -7.96
N ALA A 132 -1.08 -27.71 -8.52
CA ALA A 132 -1.00 -27.04 -9.80
C ALA A 132 -1.54 -27.93 -10.93
N ALA A 133 -2.44 -27.39 -11.74
CA ALA A 133 -3.05 -28.11 -12.86
C ALA A 133 -3.16 -27.22 -14.10
N GLY A 134 -2.92 -27.81 -15.27
CA GLY A 134 -3.00 -27.12 -16.54
C GLY A 134 -1.85 -26.12 -16.80
N TRP A 135 -0.71 -26.36 -16.19
CA TRP A 135 0.53 -25.62 -16.45
C TRP A 135 1.43 -26.47 -17.37
N PRO A 136 2.02 -25.90 -18.43
CA PRO A 136 2.88 -26.68 -19.33
C PRO A 136 4.12 -27.27 -18.65
N ASP A 137 4.77 -26.50 -17.77
CA ASP A 137 6.10 -26.80 -17.21
C ASP A 137 6.16 -26.74 -15.68
N ALA A 138 5.02 -26.87 -14.97
CA ALA A 138 5.04 -26.85 -13.51
C ALA A 138 5.62 -28.14 -12.91
N PRO A 139 6.45 -28.05 -11.87
CA PRO A 139 6.84 -29.21 -11.08
C PRO A 139 5.62 -29.99 -10.57
N ALA A 140 5.75 -31.32 -10.45
CA ALA A 140 4.63 -32.20 -10.09
C ALA A 140 4.07 -31.93 -8.67
N ASP A 141 4.86 -31.35 -7.80
CA ASP A 141 4.49 -30.98 -6.43
C ASP A 141 4.22 -29.49 -6.24
N ALA A 142 4.15 -28.73 -7.34
CA ALA A 142 3.80 -27.31 -7.29
C ALA A 142 2.37 -27.11 -6.82
N LYS A 143 2.12 -25.97 -6.17
CA LYS A 143 0.79 -25.51 -5.80
C LYS A 143 0.40 -24.30 -6.62
N GLU A 144 -0.89 -24.01 -6.67
CA GLU A 144 -1.43 -22.86 -7.34
C GLU A 144 -2.51 -22.17 -6.52
N PHE A 145 -2.63 -20.85 -6.72
CA PHE A 145 -3.77 -20.07 -6.29
C PHE A 145 -4.07 -18.96 -7.30
N VAL A 146 -5.18 -18.27 -7.11
CA VAL A 146 -5.61 -17.18 -7.97
C VAL A 146 -5.63 -15.88 -7.18
N VAL A 147 -5.08 -14.83 -7.78
CA VAL A 147 -5.22 -13.45 -7.28
C VAL A 147 -6.25 -12.75 -8.14
N LEU A 148 -7.35 -12.33 -7.54
CA LEU A 148 -8.38 -11.54 -8.20
C LEU A 148 -8.10 -10.05 -7.95
N LEU A 149 -8.04 -9.27 -9.00
CA LEU A 149 -7.78 -7.84 -9.02
C LEU A 149 -8.92 -7.12 -9.73
N SER A 150 -8.94 -5.80 -9.68
CA SER A 150 -9.91 -4.99 -10.41
C SER A 150 -11.36 -5.39 -10.13
N GLU A 151 -11.71 -5.51 -8.84
CA GLU A 151 -13.05 -5.96 -8.42
C GLU A 151 -13.45 -7.34 -8.99
N GLY A 152 -12.49 -8.24 -9.15
CA GLY A 152 -12.68 -9.58 -9.72
C GLY A 152 -12.66 -9.63 -11.25
N LEU A 153 -12.57 -8.49 -11.93
CA LEU A 153 -12.52 -8.41 -13.42
C LEU A 153 -11.19 -8.87 -13.99
N LEU A 154 -10.15 -8.96 -13.16
CA LEU A 154 -8.82 -9.34 -13.58
C LEU A 154 -8.30 -10.49 -12.73
N ARG A 155 -7.83 -11.54 -13.39
CA ARG A 155 -7.25 -12.71 -12.75
C ARG A 155 -5.76 -12.77 -13.02
N ARG A 156 -5.00 -13.14 -11.96
CA ARG A 156 -3.60 -13.52 -12.06
C ARG A 156 -3.41 -14.90 -11.46
N TYR A 157 -2.62 -15.73 -12.11
CA TYR A 157 -2.36 -17.11 -11.70
C TYR A 157 -1.03 -17.16 -10.96
N ALA A 158 -1.06 -17.70 -9.74
CA ALA A 158 0.12 -17.88 -8.92
C ALA A 158 0.55 -19.34 -8.93
N LEU A 159 1.82 -19.57 -9.24
CA LEU A 159 2.49 -20.87 -9.14
C LEU A 159 3.43 -20.85 -7.93
N VAL A 160 3.27 -21.80 -7.03
CA VAL A 160 4.08 -21.94 -5.81
C VAL A 160 4.99 -23.15 -5.97
N THR A 161 6.29 -22.92 -5.85
CA THR A 161 7.29 -23.97 -6.06
C THR A 161 8.23 -24.11 -4.88
N LYS A 162 8.86 -25.28 -4.79
CA LYS A 162 9.88 -25.58 -3.78
C LYS A 162 11.27 -25.20 -4.27
N ASN A 163 12.10 -24.79 -3.33
CA ASN A 163 13.52 -24.62 -3.55
C ASN A 163 14.26 -25.99 -3.62
N ALA A 164 15.57 -25.94 -3.83
CA ALA A 164 16.41 -27.13 -3.90
C ALA A 164 16.43 -27.97 -2.60
N GLN A 165 16.02 -27.39 -1.48
CA GLN A 165 15.90 -28.06 -0.19
C GLN A 165 14.54 -28.72 0.02
N GLY A 166 13.64 -28.64 -0.95
CA GLY A 166 12.29 -29.20 -0.88
C GLY A 166 11.30 -28.37 -0.06
N VAL A 167 11.62 -27.11 0.24
CA VAL A 167 10.76 -26.18 0.99
C VAL A 167 10.05 -25.26 0.01
N TYR A 168 8.74 -25.04 0.19
CA TYR A 168 8.01 -24.03 -0.55
C TYR A 168 8.56 -22.64 -0.23
N ASP A 169 9.14 -21.98 -1.22
CA ASP A 169 9.91 -20.75 -1.02
C ASP A 169 9.69 -19.71 -2.13
N GLN A 170 9.08 -20.10 -3.23
CA GLN A 170 8.92 -19.22 -4.38
C GLN A 170 7.48 -19.17 -4.85
N VAL A 171 7.02 -17.95 -5.13
CA VAL A 171 5.74 -17.70 -5.78
C VAL A 171 5.97 -16.86 -7.03
N ALA A 172 5.45 -17.32 -8.15
CA ALA A 172 5.53 -16.66 -9.45
C ALA A 172 4.12 -16.33 -9.96
N LEU A 173 3.90 -15.08 -10.39
CA LEU A 173 2.62 -14.64 -10.95
C LEU A 173 2.67 -14.59 -12.47
N TYR A 174 1.62 -15.12 -13.07
CA TYR A 174 1.43 -15.19 -14.50
C TYR A 174 0.12 -14.52 -14.91
N ARG A 175 0.08 -13.92 -16.10
CA ARG A 175 -1.17 -13.40 -16.69
C ARG A 175 -2.04 -14.53 -17.23
N SER A 176 -1.40 -15.59 -17.75
CA SER A 176 -2.01 -16.83 -18.20
C SER A 176 -1.14 -18.01 -17.77
N LYS A 177 -1.74 -19.17 -17.48
CA LYS A 177 -0.99 -20.40 -17.20
C LYS A 177 -0.13 -20.91 -18.39
N ASN A 178 -0.42 -20.39 -19.58
CA ASN A 178 0.33 -20.72 -20.80
C ASN A 178 1.46 -19.74 -21.10
N ASP A 179 1.66 -18.71 -20.28
CA ASP A 179 2.77 -17.79 -20.46
C ASP A 179 4.08 -18.51 -20.16
N ALA A 180 5.08 -18.34 -21.01
CA ALA A 180 6.38 -18.98 -20.84
C ALA A 180 7.13 -18.47 -19.59
N GLU A 181 6.91 -17.19 -19.24
CA GLU A 181 7.59 -16.54 -18.15
C GLU A 181 6.60 -15.81 -17.22
N PRO A 182 6.84 -15.82 -15.92
CA PRO A 182 6.07 -15.02 -14.99
C PRO A 182 6.35 -13.53 -15.19
N PHE A 183 5.37 -12.67 -14.92
CA PHE A 183 5.64 -11.23 -14.92
C PHE A 183 6.26 -10.74 -13.61
N VAL A 184 6.21 -11.54 -12.54
CA VAL A 184 6.93 -11.31 -11.29
C VAL A 184 7.15 -12.64 -10.55
N THR A 185 8.31 -12.76 -9.90
CA THR A 185 8.66 -13.86 -9.02
C THR A 185 9.12 -13.33 -7.68
N MET A 186 8.67 -13.95 -6.60
CA MET A 186 8.97 -13.56 -5.22
C MET A 186 9.50 -14.75 -4.43
N GLN A 187 10.47 -14.52 -3.58
CA GLN A 187 10.78 -15.41 -2.47
C GLN A 187 9.86 -15.11 -1.29
N VAL A 188 9.49 -16.14 -0.55
CA VAL A 188 8.73 -16.00 0.70
C VAL A 188 9.46 -15.05 1.66
N GLY A 189 8.72 -14.14 2.25
CA GLY A 189 9.23 -13.13 3.17
C GLY A 189 9.86 -11.90 2.50
N LYS A 190 10.03 -11.88 1.17
CA LYS A 190 10.61 -10.74 0.44
C LYS A 190 9.58 -10.06 -0.43
N MET A 191 9.55 -8.73 -0.39
CA MET A 191 8.74 -7.93 -1.29
C MET A 191 9.35 -7.90 -2.69
N SER A 192 8.52 -7.99 -3.72
CA SER A 192 8.96 -7.80 -5.10
C SER A 192 9.23 -6.31 -5.38
N PRO A 193 10.04 -5.99 -6.39
CA PRO A 193 9.93 -4.68 -7.03
C PRO A 193 8.48 -4.41 -7.47
N ALA A 194 8.11 -3.14 -7.59
CA ALA A 194 6.84 -2.79 -8.23
C ALA A 194 6.91 -3.12 -9.73
N VAL A 195 5.93 -3.87 -10.21
CA VAL A 195 5.91 -4.38 -11.57
C VAL A 195 4.72 -3.86 -12.35
N LEU A 196 4.94 -3.63 -13.63
CA LEU A 196 3.92 -3.14 -14.56
C LEU A 196 2.89 -4.23 -14.85
N ASP A 197 1.64 -3.84 -14.69
CA ASP A 197 0.47 -4.64 -15.03
C ASP A 197 -0.65 -3.72 -15.54
N VAL A 198 -1.89 -4.16 -15.48
CA VAL A 198 -3.06 -3.37 -15.84
C VAL A 198 -4.11 -3.44 -14.74
N THR A 199 -4.93 -2.41 -14.66
CA THR A 199 -6.19 -2.43 -13.93
C THR A 199 -7.33 -2.35 -14.93
N VAL A 200 -8.37 -3.12 -14.69
CA VAL A 200 -9.61 -3.10 -15.48
C VAL A 200 -10.64 -2.25 -14.74
N LEU A 201 -11.12 -1.19 -15.38
CA LEU A 201 -12.14 -0.34 -14.82
C LEU A 201 -13.55 -0.96 -15.00
N PRO A 202 -14.57 -0.49 -14.25
CA PRO A 202 -15.94 -1.05 -14.37
C PRO A 202 -16.55 -0.96 -15.77
N ASP A 203 -16.12 -0.01 -16.58
CA ASP A 203 -16.54 0.14 -17.99
C ASP A 203 -15.81 -0.79 -18.95
N GLY A 204 -14.88 -1.63 -18.44
CA GLY A 204 -14.05 -2.55 -19.23
C GLY A 204 -12.79 -1.92 -19.81
N SER A 205 -12.57 -0.63 -19.64
CA SER A 205 -11.33 0.01 -20.04
C SER A 205 -10.14 -0.51 -19.23
N ARG A 206 -8.95 -0.48 -19.82
CA ARG A 206 -7.72 -0.99 -19.22
C ARG A 206 -6.70 0.12 -19.12
N ILE A 207 -6.21 0.37 -17.92
CA ILE A 207 -5.15 1.35 -17.68
C ILE A 207 -3.87 0.65 -17.24
N PRO A 208 -2.69 1.08 -17.70
CA PRO A 208 -1.42 0.56 -17.22
C PRO A 208 -1.24 0.95 -15.74
N THR A 209 -0.93 -0.02 -14.92
CA THR A 209 -0.72 0.18 -13.49
C THR A 209 0.51 -0.57 -13.01
N PHE A 210 1.02 -0.20 -11.86
CA PHE A 210 2.09 -0.93 -11.20
C PHE A 210 1.75 -1.16 -9.72
N ARG A 211 2.29 -2.26 -9.17
CA ARG A 211 2.21 -2.59 -7.75
C ARG A 211 3.30 -3.58 -7.36
N PRO A 212 3.77 -3.56 -6.12
CA PRO A 212 4.57 -4.64 -5.56
C PRO A 212 3.68 -5.77 -5.05
N TYR A 213 4.31 -6.93 -4.86
CA TYR A 213 3.69 -8.11 -4.25
C TYR A 213 4.61 -8.71 -3.19
N LYS A 214 4.06 -9.44 -2.23
CA LYS A 214 4.84 -10.19 -1.24
C LYS A 214 4.11 -11.46 -0.83
N THR A 215 4.82 -12.58 -0.87
CA THR A 215 4.40 -13.75 -0.12
C THR A 215 4.87 -13.59 1.31
N ILE A 216 3.94 -13.37 2.24
CA ILE A 216 4.25 -13.11 3.65
C ILE A 216 4.77 -14.39 4.30
N SER A 217 4.02 -15.48 4.14
CA SER A 217 4.35 -16.78 4.70
C SER A 217 3.71 -17.92 3.91
N ILE A 218 4.28 -19.12 4.03
CA ILE A 218 3.68 -20.37 3.62
C ILE A 218 4.06 -21.44 4.64
N ASN A 219 3.13 -22.35 4.97
CA ASN A 219 3.45 -23.48 5.84
C ASN A 219 4.22 -24.56 5.09
N ALA A 220 4.90 -25.43 5.84
CA ALA A 220 5.77 -26.46 5.28
C ALA A 220 5.03 -27.44 4.36
N GLU A 221 3.77 -27.70 4.64
CA GLU A 221 2.90 -28.61 3.90
C GLU A 221 2.41 -28.00 2.59
N GLY A 222 2.54 -26.69 2.41
CA GLY A 222 1.98 -25.97 1.25
C GLY A 222 0.45 -25.98 1.22
N THR A 223 -0.19 -25.93 2.39
CA THR A 223 -1.65 -25.92 2.54
C THR A 223 -2.21 -24.60 3.00
N HIS A 224 -1.37 -23.69 3.49
CA HIS A 224 -1.74 -22.36 3.94
C HIS A 224 -0.67 -21.35 3.56
N LEU A 225 -1.08 -20.23 2.96
CA LEU A 225 -0.21 -19.16 2.49
C LEU A 225 -0.88 -17.81 2.74
N GLN A 226 -0.09 -16.84 3.18
CA GLN A 226 -0.50 -15.43 3.22
C GLN A 226 0.27 -14.64 2.15
N PHE A 227 -0.48 -13.86 1.39
CA PHE A 227 0.02 -13.08 0.26
C PHE A 227 -0.49 -11.65 0.34
N TRP A 228 0.36 -10.70 0.02
CA TRP A 228 0.00 -9.29 -0.07
C TRP A 228 0.14 -8.80 -1.51
N ALA A 229 -0.87 -8.07 -1.99
CA ALA A 229 -0.82 -7.30 -3.21
C ALA A 229 -0.82 -5.82 -2.84
N GLY A 230 0.16 -5.08 -3.29
CA GLY A 230 0.24 -3.64 -3.07
C GLY A 230 -0.87 -2.87 -3.78
N GLN A 231 -1.08 -1.64 -3.37
CA GLN A 231 -2.02 -0.73 -4.02
C GLN A 231 -1.65 -0.52 -5.48
N ALA A 232 -2.64 -0.53 -6.36
CA ALA A 232 -2.43 -0.21 -7.77
C ALA A 232 -2.24 1.29 -7.96
N MET A 233 -1.17 1.64 -8.64
CA MET A 233 -0.87 3.00 -9.05
C MET A 233 -0.86 3.07 -10.57
N GLU A 234 -1.46 4.12 -11.14
CA GLU A 234 -1.45 4.35 -12.57
C GLU A 234 -0.04 4.67 -13.05
N ALA A 235 0.47 3.87 -13.98
CA ALA A 235 1.77 4.08 -14.55
C ALA A 235 1.78 5.32 -15.44
N TYR A 236 2.82 6.12 -15.31
CA TYR A 236 3.01 7.36 -16.08
C TYR A 236 1.91 8.42 -15.89
N ASN A 237 1.20 8.40 -14.75
CA ASN A 237 0.28 9.46 -14.41
C ASN A 237 1.04 10.75 -14.11
N ASP A 238 0.92 11.72 -15.00
CA ASP A 238 1.67 12.98 -14.95
C ASP A 238 0.88 14.14 -14.32
N THR A 239 -0.27 13.86 -13.71
CA THR A 239 -1.20 14.89 -13.23
C THR A 239 -0.64 15.81 -12.17
N VAL A 240 0.32 15.33 -11.38
CA VAL A 240 0.99 16.06 -10.29
C VAL A 240 2.46 16.34 -10.56
N TRP A 241 2.87 16.27 -11.84
CA TRP A 241 4.24 16.47 -12.28
C TRP A 241 4.37 17.75 -13.12
N HIS A 242 5.32 18.60 -12.76
CA HIS A 242 5.67 19.78 -13.52
C HIS A 242 7.19 19.90 -13.69
N PRO A 243 7.72 19.92 -14.92
CA PRO A 243 7.00 19.68 -16.18
C PRO A 243 6.52 18.21 -16.26
N LYS A 244 5.46 17.96 -17.03
CA LYS A 244 4.86 16.61 -17.17
C LYS A 244 5.83 15.54 -17.69
N THR A 245 6.80 15.96 -18.51
CA THR A 245 7.84 15.08 -19.05
C THR A 245 8.71 14.43 -17.96
N LEU A 246 8.82 15.08 -16.80
CA LEU A 246 9.58 14.58 -15.66
C LEU A 246 9.04 13.23 -15.14
N CYS A 247 7.73 13.02 -15.20
CA CYS A 247 7.10 11.77 -14.82
C CYS A 247 7.66 10.57 -15.60
N ARG A 248 7.65 10.67 -16.93
CA ARG A 248 8.18 9.63 -17.79
C ARG A 248 9.69 9.47 -17.61
N GLU A 249 10.41 10.55 -17.51
CA GLU A 249 11.86 10.55 -17.31
C GLU A 249 12.24 9.75 -16.05
N VAL A 250 11.57 10.01 -14.92
CA VAL A 250 11.85 9.30 -13.66
C VAL A 250 11.46 7.83 -13.77
N PHE A 251 10.27 7.49 -14.27
CA PHE A 251 9.86 6.11 -14.34
C PHE A 251 10.66 5.27 -15.34
N ASP A 252 11.10 5.85 -16.45
CA ASP A 252 11.90 5.14 -17.45
C ASP A 252 13.35 4.88 -16.98
N ASN A 253 13.89 5.72 -16.08
CA ASN A 253 15.28 5.61 -15.62
C ASN A 253 15.43 5.03 -14.21
N VAL A 254 14.44 5.19 -13.35
CA VAL A 254 14.48 4.72 -11.94
C VAL A 254 13.54 3.52 -11.72
N GLY A 255 12.49 3.40 -12.51
CA GLY A 255 11.47 2.39 -12.34
C GLY A 255 10.31 2.86 -11.46
N PHE A 256 9.43 1.91 -11.11
CA PHE A 256 8.24 2.16 -10.32
C PHE A 256 8.51 1.98 -8.83
N TYR A 257 7.77 2.69 -8.01
CA TYR A 257 7.93 2.64 -6.55
C TYR A 257 7.02 1.61 -5.88
N ALA A 258 7.47 1.08 -4.75
CA ALA A 258 6.60 0.34 -3.86
C ALA A 258 5.63 1.32 -3.17
N THR A 259 4.36 0.97 -3.16
CA THR A 259 3.38 1.79 -2.45
C THR A 259 3.53 1.60 -0.94
N GLY A 260 3.85 2.67 -0.22
CA GLY A 260 4.02 2.63 1.23
C GLY A 260 2.71 2.74 2.00
N ALA A 261 1.58 2.83 1.29
CA ALA A 261 0.29 3.04 1.93
C ALA A 261 -0.28 1.77 2.54
N GLY A 262 -1.15 1.88 3.40
CA GLY A 262 -2.23 1.02 3.84
C GLY A 262 -1.90 -0.41 4.26
N ALA A 263 -0.75 -0.87 3.85
CA ALA A 263 -0.35 -2.26 3.97
C ALA A 263 -0.84 -2.87 5.26
N GLY A 264 -1.54 -3.91 5.15
CA GLY A 264 -2.16 -4.78 6.11
C GLY A 264 -2.07 -4.44 7.58
N PRO A 265 -3.06 -4.79 8.32
CA PRO A 265 -3.10 -4.47 9.73
C PRO A 265 -1.92 -5.15 10.45
N ILE A 266 -1.31 -4.42 11.35
CA ILE A 266 -0.30 -4.89 12.30
C ILE A 266 -0.77 -6.17 13.01
N GLN A 267 -2.08 -6.34 13.19
CA GLN A 267 -2.69 -7.49 13.85
C GLN A 267 -2.54 -8.85 13.13
N TYR A 268 -2.08 -8.90 11.89
CA TYR A 268 -1.90 -10.16 11.14
C TYR A 268 -0.45 -10.64 11.09
N ASN A 269 0.36 -10.36 12.09
CA ASN A 269 1.80 -10.61 12.10
C ASN A 269 2.52 -10.03 10.86
N CYS A 270 1.97 -8.95 10.30
CA CYS A 270 2.54 -8.22 9.18
C CYS A 270 3.21 -6.94 9.65
N GLU A 271 3.69 -6.92 10.89
CA GLU A 271 4.26 -5.75 11.56
C GLU A 271 5.34 -5.08 10.70
N ASN A 272 6.07 -5.89 9.97
CA ASN A 272 7.14 -5.41 9.12
C ASN A 272 6.69 -5.05 7.69
N LEU A 273 5.48 -5.44 7.27
CA LEU A 273 5.03 -5.23 5.89
C LEU A 273 4.94 -3.75 5.54
N LYS A 274 4.34 -2.96 6.43
CA LYS A 274 4.22 -1.51 6.25
C LYS A 274 5.58 -0.82 6.28
N LEU A 275 6.46 -1.24 7.18
CA LEU A 275 7.83 -0.72 7.26
C LEU A 275 8.61 -1.05 5.98
N GLU A 276 8.51 -2.28 5.49
CA GLU A 276 9.19 -2.71 4.27
C GLU A 276 8.67 -1.96 3.04
N ALA A 277 7.36 -1.77 2.93
CA ALA A 277 6.77 -0.98 1.85
C ALA A 277 7.22 0.49 1.90
N ASN A 278 7.24 1.09 3.09
CA ASN A 278 7.75 2.45 3.28
C ASN A 278 9.24 2.55 2.93
N GLU A 279 10.06 1.60 3.34
CA GLU A 279 11.48 1.59 2.98
C GLU A 279 11.68 1.45 1.47
N GLY A 280 10.89 0.60 0.82
CA GLY A 280 10.89 0.49 -0.63
C GLY A 280 10.55 1.80 -1.33
N TYR A 281 9.55 2.53 -0.83
CA TYR A 281 9.20 3.85 -1.34
C TYR A 281 10.30 4.88 -1.09
N ASN A 282 10.86 4.92 0.11
CA ASN A 282 11.93 5.86 0.47
C ASN A 282 13.18 5.63 -0.40
N ASN A 283 13.56 4.37 -0.62
CA ASN A 283 14.68 4.01 -1.48
C ASN A 283 14.45 4.44 -2.93
N TRP A 284 13.24 4.25 -3.44
CA TRP A 284 12.87 4.73 -4.76
C TRP A 284 12.93 6.26 -4.84
N GLN A 285 12.40 6.97 -3.84
CA GLN A 285 12.45 8.44 -3.79
C GLN A 285 13.91 8.94 -3.76
N ALA A 286 14.77 8.31 -2.96
CA ALA A 286 16.19 8.67 -2.93
C ALA A 286 16.88 8.41 -4.28
N ALA A 287 16.58 7.28 -4.93
CA ALA A 287 17.11 6.98 -6.26
C ALA A 287 16.62 7.99 -7.30
N ALA A 288 15.34 8.37 -7.26
CA ALA A 288 14.79 9.37 -8.16
C ALA A 288 15.42 10.75 -7.96
N LEU A 289 15.59 11.17 -6.72
CA LEU A 289 16.26 12.44 -6.40
C LEU A 289 17.72 12.44 -6.84
N ASN A 290 18.48 11.40 -6.54
CA ASN A 290 19.88 11.28 -6.96
C ASN A 290 20.02 11.23 -8.49
N TYR A 291 19.11 10.52 -9.18
CA TYR A 291 19.08 10.55 -10.64
C TYR A 291 18.85 11.97 -11.16
N LEU A 292 17.86 12.68 -10.63
CA LEU A 292 17.54 14.04 -11.07
C LEU A 292 18.63 15.07 -10.75
N ILE A 293 19.29 14.94 -9.61
CA ILE A 293 20.45 15.78 -9.25
C ILE A 293 21.53 15.61 -10.30
N ALA A 294 21.84 14.38 -10.67
CA ALA A 294 22.88 14.09 -11.65
C ALA A 294 22.50 14.45 -13.10
N ALA A 295 21.22 14.31 -13.46
CA ALA A 295 20.75 14.48 -14.85
C ALA A 295 20.30 15.89 -15.18
N GLN A 296 19.88 16.69 -14.20
CA GLN A 296 19.14 17.93 -14.42
C GLN A 296 19.82 19.19 -13.86
N ASP A 297 21.01 19.11 -13.26
CA ASP A 297 21.77 20.24 -12.70
C ASP A 297 20.96 21.12 -11.73
N TYR A 298 20.15 20.51 -10.85
CA TYR A 298 19.44 21.26 -9.82
C TYR A 298 20.39 21.88 -8.82
N GLU A 299 20.07 23.11 -8.39
CA GLU A 299 20.85 23.89 -7.42
C GLU A 299 20.15 24.02 -6.08
N VAL A 300 18.82 23.89 -6.07
CA VAL A 300 17.98 23.97 -4.86
C VAL A 300 16.96 22.84 -4.90
N ILE A 301 16.90 22.06 -3.83
CA ILE A 301 15.96 20.95 -3.72
C ILE A 301 15.23 21.03 -2.38
N PHE A 302 13.91 21.02 -2.45
CA PHE A 302 13.03 20.81 -1.30
C PHE A 302 12.42 19.41 -1.43
N THR A 303 12.62 18.58 -0.44
CA THR A 303 12.04 17.24 -0.42
C THR A 303 11.48 16.89 0.94
N HIS A 304 10.55 15.97 0.98
CA HIS A 304 9.88 15.54 2.19
C HIS A 304 9.81 14.02 2.24
N ILE A 305 9.96 13.46 3.44
CA ILE A 305 9.80 12.05 3.75
C ILE A 305 8.74 11.91 4.84
N HIS A 306 7.70 11.13 4.59
CA HIS A 306 6.49 11.05 5.42
C HIS A 306 6.41 9.79 6.29
N ASN A 307 7.48 8.99 6.35
CA ASN A 307 7.45 7.69 7.03
C ASN A 307 7.32 7.83 8.56
N VAL A 308 8.02 8.79 9.18
CA VAL A 308 7.99 8.99 10.63
C VAL A 308 6.60 9.40 11.08
N ASP A 309 5.98 10.35 10.39
CA ASP A 309 4.62 10.78 10.67
C ASP A 309 3.61 9.65 10.41
N GLY A 310 3.62 9.07 9.21
CA GLY A 310 2.66 8.04 8.82
C GLY A 310 2.70 6.78 9.68
N ILE A 311 3.87 6.34 10.14
CA ILE A 311 4.00 5.24 11.10
C ILE A 311 3.67 5.73 12.50
N GLY A 312 4.10 6.93 12.85
CA GLY A 312 3.85 7.54 14.15
C GLY A 312 2.36 7.56 14.51
N HIS A 313 1.50 7.98 13.60
CA HIS A 313 0.05 7.96 13.79
C HIS A 313 -0.51 6.59 14.21
N ILE A 314 0.13 5.51 13.78
CA ILE A 314 -0.33 4.14 14.03
C ILE A 314 0.27 3.58 15.30
N VAL A 315 1.56 3.77 15.51
CA VAL A 315 2.29 3.05 16.56
C VAL A 315 2.54 3.88 17.81
N TRP A 316 2.58 5.21 17.67
CA TRP A 316 2.92 6.09 18.78
C TRP A 316 1.92 6.00 19.94
N PRO A 317 0.60 6.08 19.74
CA PRO A 317 -0.37 5.99 20.82
C PRO A 317 -0.26 4.68 21.62
N GLN A 318 0.08 3.59 20.94
CA GLN A 318 0.13 2.26 21.55
C GLN A 318 1.49 1.95 22.18
N GLY A 319 2.58 2.41 21.58
CA GLY A 319 3.94 2.15 22.05
C GLY A 319 4.39 3.06 23.18
N PHE A 320 3.90 4.28 23.20
CA PHE A 320 4.36 5.35 24.08
C PHE A 320 3.28 5.87 25.02
N ALA A 321 2.13 5.18 25.13
CA ALA A 321 1.12 5.49 26.12
C ALA A 321 1.71 5.50 27.54
N HIS A 322 1.24 6.42 28.39
CA HIS A 322 1.72 6.54 29.77
C HIS A 322 1.46 5.27 30.59
N ARG A 323 0.38 4.56 30.30
CA ARG A 323 0.02 3.27 30.89
C ARG A 323 -0.48 2.33 29.80
N PRO A 324 0.43 1.59 29.16
CA PRO A 324 -0.01 0.65 28.14
C PRO A 324 -0.82 -0.47 28.79
N GLU A 325 -1.95 -0.79 28.18
CA GLU A 325 -2.80 -1.93 28.61
C GLU A 325 -2.05 -3.26 28.46
N ASP A 326 -1.17 -3.35 27.46
CA ASP A 326 -0.34 -4.51 27.16
C ASP A 326 1.11 -4.06 26.95
N ALA A 327 1.97 -4.39 27.90
CA ALA A 327 3.37 -3.99 27.89
C ALA A 327 4.19 -4.68 26.78
N GLU A 328 3.87 -5.93 26.45
CA GLU A 328 4.55 -6.67 25.38
C GLU A 328 4.21 -6.08 24.00
N LYS A 329 2.93 -5.84 23.78
CA LYS A 329 2.45 -5.17 22.57
C LYS A 329 3.03 -3.77 22.43
N ALA A 330 3.07 -2.99 23.51
CA ALA A 330 3.70 -1.68 23.52
C ALA A 330 5.19 -1.75 23.15
N ALA A 331 5.90 -2.79 23.57
CA ALA A 331 7.30 -2.98 23.18
C ALA A 331 7.46 -3.25 21.67
N VAL A 332 6.56 -4.02 21.07
CA VAL A 332 6.53 -4.23 19.61
C VAL A 332 6.34 -2.90 18.88
N PHE A 333 5.37 -2.10 19.28
CA PHE A 333 5.11 -0.80 18.65
C PHE A 333 6.29 0.18 18.80
N ARG A 334 6.99 0.20 19.95
CA ARG A 334 8.22 0.98 20.10
C ARG A 334 9.30 0.50 19.13
N GLY A 335 9.47 -0.81 18.98
CA GLY A 335 10.41 -1.38 18.02
C GLY A 335 10.13 -0.98 16.57
N LEU A 336 8.85 -0.92 16.18
CA LEU A 336 8.45 -0.44 14.85
C LEU A 336 8.82 1.04 14.65
N MET A 337 8.63 1.88 15.66
CA MET A 337 9.02 3.29 15.58
C MET A 337 10.54 3.47 15.51
N GLU A 338 11.30 2.71 16.30
CA GLU A 338 12.77 2.71 16.22
C GLU A 338 13.25 2.31 14.82
N GLU A 339 12.64 1.27 14.22
CA GLU A 339 13.01 0.87 12.85
C GLU A 339 12.65 1.95 11.84
N THR A 340 11.55 2.66 12.02
CA THR A 340 11.18 3.80 11.16
C THR A 340 12.25 4.89 11.18
N TYR A 341 12.80 5.21 12.34
CA TYR A 341 13.92 6.15 12.45
C TYR A 341 15.20 5.61 11.78
N ARG A 342 15.49 4.31 11.91
CA ARG A 342 16.62 3.69 11.20
C ARG A 342 16.45 3.74 9.68
N GLN A 343 15.21 3.56 9.17
CA GLN A 343 14.91 3.73 7.74
C GLN A 343 15.13 5.18 7.30
N THR A 344 14.73 6.14 8.13
CA THR A 344 14.99 7.56 7.87
C THR A 344 16.49 7.86 7.81
N ASP A 345 17.27 7.30 8.70
CA ASP A 345 18.72 7.42 8.71
C ASP A 345 19.35 6.82 7.43
N ARG A 346 18.90 5.62 7.04
CA ARG A 346 19.33 5.00 5.77
C ARG A 346 18.95 5.84 4.54
N TYR A 347 17.76 6.46 4.56
CA TYR A 347 17.33 7.38 3.50
C TYR A 347 18.25 8.60 3.42
N LEU A 348 18.52 9.25 4.54
CA LEU A 348 19.43 10.40 4.60
C LEU A 348 20.86 10.02 4.20
N GLY A 349 21.29 8.83 4.58
CA GLY A 349 22.59 8.28 4.21
C GLY A 349 22.85 8.24 2.69
N GLN A 350 21.79 8.13 1.89
CA GLN A 350 21.88 8.10 0.42
C GLN A 350 22.22 9.47 -0.20
N PHE A 351 22.24 10.55 0.59
CA PHE A 351 22.57 11.91 0.15
C PHE A 351 23.87 12.45 0.75
N LEU A 352 24.57 11.70 1.60
CA LEU A 352 25.79 12.20 2.26
C LEU A 352 26.91 12.54 1.27
N HIS A 353 26.96 11.87 0.12
CA HIS A 353 27.93 12.19 -0.95
C HIS A 353 27.81 13.64 -1.44
N LEU A 354 26.61 14.23 -1.38
CA LEU A 354 26.38 15.61 -1.80
C LEU A 354 27.18 16.62 -0.97
N LEU A 355 27.51 16.29 0.29
CA LEU A 355 28.35 17.14 1.13
C LEU A 355 29.78 17.27 0.54
N ASP A 356 30.32 16.18 0.00
CA ASP A 356 31.61 16.16 -0.66
C ASP A 356 31.58 16.89 -2.01
N GLU A 357 30.41 17.02 -2.62
CA GLU A 357 30.16 17.76 -3.86
C GLU A 357 29.86 19.25 -3.61
N GLY A 358 29.90 19.70 -2.36
CA GLY A 358 29.73 21.12 -1.98
C GLY A 358 28.27 21.53 -1.74
N TRP A 359 27.34 20.58 -1.62
CA TRP A 359 25.97 20.86 -1.23
C TRP A 359 25.85 21.18 0.26
N THR A 360 24.87 21.99 0.61
CA THR A 360 24.43 22.16 2.00
C THR A 360 23.15 21.37 2.20
N VAL A 361 23.17 20.42 3.12
CA VAL A 361 22.01 19.62 3.49
C VAL A 361 21.41 20.17 4.77
N MET A 362 20.10 20.49 4.74
CA MET A 362 19.34 20.97 5.89
C MET A 362 18.23 19.97 6.19
N ILE A 363 18.08 19.57 7.45
CA ILE A 363 17.03 18.67 7.93
C ILE A 363 16.17 19.45 8.90
N THR A 364 14.87 19.46 8.64
CA THR A 364 13.88 20.12 9.50
C THR A 364 12.70 19.19 9.73
N SER A 365 11.92 19.47 10.76
CA SER A 365 10.61 18.86 11.03
C SER A 365 9.57 19.95 11.13
N ASP A 366 8.37 19.69 10.67
CA ASP A 366 7.22 20.59 10.77
C ASP A 366 6.52 20.49 12.14
N HIS A 367 6.55 19.30 12.78
CA HIS A 367 5.99 19.06 14.12
C HIS A 367 6.60 17.81 14.77
N GLY A 368 6.26 17.58 16.03
CA GLY A 368 6.55 16.37 16.78
C GLY A 368 5.33 15.46 16.87
N LEU A 369 5.48 14.32 17.55
CA LEU A 369 4.40 13.39 17.85
C LEU A 369 4.02 13.52 19.33
N LEU A 370 2.72 13.54 19.61
CA LEU A 370 2.17 13.54 20.95
C LEU A 370 1.44 12.22 21.22
N THR A 371 1.57 11.71 22.43
CA THR A 371 0.67 10.67 22.91
C THR A 371 -0.65 11.32 23.34
N GLU A 372 -1.77 10.68 23.06
CA GLU A 372 -3.01 11.02 23.72
C GLU A 372 -2.81 10.79 25.22
N THR A 373 -2.95 11.83 26.00
CA THR A 373 -2.90 11.73 27.46
C THR A 373 -4.33 11.58 27.95
N GLU A 374 -4.69 10.41 28.41
CA GLU A 374 -5.95 10.21 29.11
C GLU A 374 -5.92 10.94 30.47
N PRO A 375 -7.04 11.48 30.92
CA PRO A 375 -8.33 11.74 30.28
C PRO A 375 -8.49 13.17 29.73
N GLU A 376 -7.44 13.95 29.75
CA GLU A 376 -7.50 15.34 29.28
C GLU A 376 -6.92 15.43 27.87
N PRO A 377 -7.67 16.00 26.92
CA PRO A 377 -7.18 16.26 25.60
C PRO A 377 -5.92 17.14 25.68
N ALA A 378 -4.92 16.80 24.89
CA ALA A 378 -3.76 17.65 24.76
C ALA A 378 -4.22 19.06 24.36
N LEU A 379 -3.64 20.08 24.97
CA LEU A 379 -3.96 21.49 24.73
C LEU A 379 -3.88 21.90 23.24
N MET A 380 -3.25 21.07 22.42
CA MET A 380 -3.00 21.28 21.01
C MET A 380 -3.71 20.23 20.15
N GLY A 381 -4.97 20.08 20.22
CA GLY A 381 -5.68 19.10 19.40
C GLY A 381 -7.12 18.93 19.77
N ASP A 382 -7.60 19.75 20.68
CA ASP A 382 -9.01 19.78 21.00
C ASP A 382 -9.79 20.37 19.80
N PRO A 383 -10.48 19.51 19.00
CA PRO A 383 -11.30 20.02 17.90
C PRO A 383 -12.47 20.87 18.41
N PHE A 384 -12.72 20.90 19.73
CA PHE A 384 -13.83 21.61 20.32
C PHE A 384 -13.43 22.90 21.06
N GLY A 385 -12.12 23.25 21.02
CA GLY A 385 -12.04 24.59 21.24
C GLY A 385 -11.16 25.29 22.21
N VAL A 386 -10.15 24.73 22.77
CA VAL A 386 -9.20 25.58 23.52
C VAL A 386 -8.57 26.60 22.59
N ASN A 387 -8.18 26.20 21.37
CA ASN A 387 -7.64 27.10 20.38
C ASN A 387 -8.69 28.08 19.86
N ALA A 388 -9.91 27.63 19.57
CA ALA A 388 -11.01 28.49 19.17
C ALA A 388 -11.40 29.46 20.28
N LYS A 389 -11.39 28.99 21.55
CA LYS A 389 -11.65 29.86 22.69
C LYS A 389 -10.53 30.90 22.90
N ILE A 390 -9.27 30.47 22.83
CA ILE A 390 -8.13 31.41 22.94
C ILE A 390 -8.17 32.42 21.83
N MET A 391 -8.43 32.03 20.58
CA MET A 391 -8.54 32.95 19.46
C MET A 391 -9.71 33.94 19.65
N SER A 392 -10.86 33.42 20.09
CA SER A 392 -12.01 34.28 20.42
C SER A 392 -11.72 35.21 21.58
N ASP A 393 -11.06 34.76 22.64
CA ASP A 393 -10.68 35.58 23.79
C ASP A 393 -9.64 36.67 23.41
N LEU A 394 -8.85 36.43 22.38
CA LEU A 394 -7.90 37.35 21.78
C LEU A 394 -8.52 38.29 20.73
N GLY A 395 -9.80 38.07 20.39
CA GLY A 395 -10.55 38.95 19.46
C GLY A 395 -10.37 38.59 17.98
N PHE A 396 -10.01 37.35 17.65
CA PHE A 396 -9.90 36.83 16.28
C PHE A 396 -11.13 36.04 15.87
#